data_123c48800a99d1d332226e210fb12ede
#
_entry.id   123c48800a99d1d332226e210fb12ede
#
_cell.length_a   1.000
_cell.length_b   1.000
_cell.length_c   1.000
_cell.angle_alpha   90.00
_cell.angle_beta   90.00
_cell.angle_gamma   90.00
#
_symmetry.space_group_name_H-M   'P 1'
#
loop_
_entity.id
_entity.type
_entity.pdbx_description
1 polymer ?
#
loop_
_entity_poly.entity_id
_entity_poly.type
_entity_poly.pdbx_seq_one_letter_code
_entity_poly.pdbx_strand_id
1 'polypeptide(L)'
;MVSSPNYERLKVFMEAARTNRGLDAWDPDHKKTLEGFQEAIDRLKAYRDSHGFSGKTGDAMNQWVDRSISRIEAYRAKYQRGYTAYEAGRKSMEMALKEAELLSPDLIDKKTAAMRDDWVVAVPSDQPGGGINVSPINTRFTTGAAYVGAVEAQANAQREDASRRILDMVNGKTKGYSSRLDSPVDANNPVSGTQTTGSSTDPSNGSGDDPWGYSPDNGFGRGGA
;
A
#
# COMPACT_ATOMS: atom_id res chain seq x y z
N MET A 1 -14.56 21.37 21.46
CA MET A 1 -13.84 20.97 20.24
C MET A 1 -14.43 19.67 19.74
N VAL A 2 -14.78 19.59 18.48
CA VAL A 2 -15.30 18.37 17.87
C VAL A 2 -14.13 17.42 17.63
N SER A 3 -14.24 16.15 18.09
CA SER A 3 -13.19 15.15 17.91
C SER A 3 -13.19 14.62 16.47
N SER A 4 -12.01 14.51 15.86
CA SER A 4 -11.82 14.10 14.46
C SER A 4 -10.71 13.05 14.31
N PRO A 5 -10.82 11.89 14.98
CA PRO A 5 -9.71 10.91 15.07
C PRO A 5 -9.29 10.34 13.71
N ASN A 6 -10.22 10.06 12.80
CA ASN A 6 -9.89 9.55 11.47
C ASN A 6 -9.23 10.62 10.60
N TYR A 7 -9.70 11.87 10.69
CA TYR A 7 -9.09 12.98 9.97
C TYR A 7 -7.67 13.28 10.48
N GLU A 8 -7.42 13.19 11.79
CA GLU A 8 -6.05 13.32 12.34
C GLU A 8 -5.12 12.21 11.82
N ARG A 9 -5.59 10.97 11.78
CA ARG A 9 -4.83 9.87 11.18
C ARG A 9 -4.60 10.08 9.69
N LEU A 10 -5.60 10.60 8.97
CA LEU A 10 -5.48 10.94 7.56
C LEU A 10 -4.43 12.03 7.32
N LYS A 11 -4.34 13.06 8.19
CA LYS A 11 -3.28 14.08 8.10
C LYS A 11 -1.88 13.49 8.21
N VAL A 12 -1.67 12.57 9.15
CA VAL A 12 -0.38 11.85 9.28
C VAL A 12 -0.06 11.06 8.00
N PHE A 13 -1.06 10.38 7.44
CA PHE A 13 -0.90 9.69 6.16
C PHE A 13 -0.55 10.66 5.02
N MET A 14 -1.24 11.81 4.93
CA MET A 14 -0.99 12.82 3.89
C MET A 14 0.45 13.35 3.95
N GLU A 15 0.96 13.62 5.15
CA GLU A 15 2.33 14.08 5.35
C GLU A 15 3.34 13.01 4.91
N ALA A 16 3.15 11.76 5.33
CA ALA A 16 3.98 10.64 4.91
C ALA A 16 3.92 10.41 3.38
N ALA A 17 2.73 10.49 2.78
CA ALA A 17 2.54 10.31 1.35
C ALA A 17 3.22 11.43 0.53
N ARG A 18 3.19 12.67 1.00
CA ARG A 18 3.89 13.80 0.36
C ARG A 18 5.41 13.64 0.42
N THR A 19 5.94 13.20 1.55
CA THR A 19 7.37 12.93 1.73
C THR A 19 7.84 11.83 0.78
N ASN A 20 7.03 10.77 0.61
CA ASN A 20 7.36 9.63 -0.25
C ASN A 20 7.14 9.89 -1.75
N ARG A 21 6.52 11.00 -2.12
CA ARG A 21 6.26 11.35 -3.54
C ARG A 21 7.54 11.53 -4.37
N GLY A 22 8.64 11.91 -3.74
CA GLY A 22 9.95 12.16 -4.39
C GLY A 22 10.87 10.95 -4.46
N LEU A 23 10.46 9.75 -4.02
CA LEU A 23 11.31 8.55 -4.02
C LEU A 23 11.29 7.82 -5.38
N ASP A 24 11.60 8.54 -6.46
CA ASP A 24 11.74 7.96 -7.81
C ASP A 24 13.10 7.26 -8.01
N ALA A 25 13.95 7.25 -6.98
CA ALA A 25 15.30 6.73 -7.06
C ALA A 25 15.39 5.21 -7.35
N TRP A 26 14.29 4.47 -7.18
CA TRP A 26 14.31 3.02 -7.44
C TRP A 26 14.14 2.64 -8.92
N ASP A 27 13.57 3.50 -9.73
CA ASP A 27 13.29 3.19 -11.14
C ASP A 27 14.56 2.97 -11.98
N PRO A 28 15.64 3.78 -11.86
CA PRO A 28 16.92 3.52 -12.53
C PRO A 28 17.58 2.22 -12.07
N ASP A 29 17.55 1.95 -10.76
CA ASP A 29 18.15 0.74 -10.18
C ASP A 29 17.36 -0.51 -10.57
N HIS A 30 16.04 -0.41 -10.73
CA HIS A 30 15.18 -1.49 -11.21
C HIS A 30 15.60 -1.93 -12.62
N LYS A 31 15.75 -0.99 -13.55
CA LYS A 31 16.19 -1.28 -14.92
C LYS A 31 17.55 -1.94 -14.94
N LYS A 32 18.51 -1.38 -14.21
CA LYS A 32 19.87 -1.91 -14.10
C LYS A 32 19.89 -3.32 -13.51
N THR A 33 19.06 -3.58 -12.51
CA THR A 33 18.94 -4.93 -11.91
C THR A 33 18.40 -5.95 -12.91
N LEU A 34 17.38 -5.58 -13.70
CA LEU A 34 16.85 -6.47 -14.75
C LEU A 34 17.87 -6.75 -15.85
N GLU A 35 18.65 -5.75 -16.24
CA GLU A 35 19.76 -5.88 -17.18
C GLU A 35 20.83 -6.83 -16.63
N GLY A 36 21.16 -6.72 -15.33
CA GLY A 36 22.11 -7.61 -14.65
C GLY A 36 21.66 -9.08 -14.62
N PHE A 37 20.37 -9.35 -14.39
CA PHE A 37 19.83 -10.71 -14.50
C PHE A 37 19.96 -11.26 -15.93
N GLN A 38 19.66 -10.44 -16.94
CA GLN A 38 19.79 -10.86 -18.33
C GLN A 38 21.23 -11.16 -18.70
N GLU A 39 22.16 -10.28 -18.32
CA GLU A 39 23.59 -10.48 -18.57
C GLU A 39 24.11 -11.75 -17.92
N ALA A 40 23.69 -12.06 -16.69
CA ALA A 40 24.07 -13.30 -16.00
C ALA A 40 23.57 -14.55 -16.76
N ILE A 41 22.34 -14.53 -17.26
CA ILE A 41 21.77 -15.61 -18.08
C ILE A 41 22.57 -15.77 -19.36
N ASP A 42 22.89 -14.68 -20.05
CA ASP A 42 23.60 -14.72 -21.33
C ASP A 42 25.04 -15.25 -21.16
N ARG A 43 25.72 -14.89 -20.07
CA ARG A 43 27.04 -15.43 -19.72
C ARG A 43 26.99 -16.94 -19.43
N LEU A 44 25.95 -17.42 -18.73
CA LEU A 44 25.77 -18.85 -18.50
C LEU A 44 25.50 -19.63 -19.79
N LYS A 45 24.70 -19.08 -20.70
CA LYS A 45 24.47 -19.67 -22.02
C LYS A 45 25.74 -19.74 -22.84
N ALA A 46 26.51 -18.64 -22.89
CA ALA A 46 27.80 -18.61 -23.59
C ALA A 46 28.80 -19.64 -23.00
N TYR A 47 28.84 -19.78 -21.65
CA TYR A 47 29.63 -20.81 -21.00
C TYR A 47 29.17 -22.21 -21.40
N ARG A 48 27.88 -22.52 -21.40
CA ARG A 48 27.35 -23.83 -21.84
C ARG A 48 27.79 -24.19 -23.23
N ASP A 49 27.83 -23.20 -24.13
CA ASP A 49 28.17 -23.45 -25.56
C ASP A 49 29.68 -23.51 -25.81
N SER A 50 30.53 -23.14 -24.83
CA SER A 50 32.00 -23.00 -25.02
C SER A 50 32.86 -23.74 -24.02
N HIS A 51 32.33 -24.47 -23.01
CA HIS A 51 33.12 -25.07 -21.94
C HIS A 51 34.02 -26.22 -22.37
N GLY A 52 33.84 -26.81 -23.55
CA GLY A 52 34.70 -27.84 -24.10
C GLY A 52 34.65 -29.23 -23.43
N PHE A 53 33.82 -29.42 -22.39
CA PHE A 53 33.63 -30.73 -21.77
C PHE A 53 32.69 -31.59 -22.62
N SER A 54 32.95 -32.90 -22.69
CA SER A 54 32.15 -33.86 -23.44
C SER A 54 31.77 -35.07 -22.58
N GLY A 55 30.82 -35.89 -23.07
CA GLY A 55 30.30 -37.06 -22.38
C GLY A 55 29.65 -36.72 -21.06
N LYS A 56 29.65 -37.63 -20.08
CA LYS A 56 28.95 -37.47 -18.79
C LYS A 56 29.30 -36.18 -18.03
N THR A 57 30.55 -35.70 -18.14
CA THR A 57 30.99 -34.45 -17.52
C THR A 57 30.35 -33.24 -18.22
N GLY A 58 30.32 -33.25 -19.56
CA GLY A 58 29.61 -32.21 -20.34
C GLY A 58 28.14 -32.17 -20.03
N ASP A 59 27.48 -33.34 -19.95
CA ASP A 59 26.05 -33.43 -19.61
C ASP A 59 25.75 -32.90 -18.20
N ALA A 60 26.59 -33.24 -17.22
CA ALA A 60 26.44 -32.74 -15.84
C ALA A 60 26.65 -31.22 -15.77
N MET A 61 27.60 -30.68 -16.54
CA MET A 61 27.83 -29.23 -16.61
C MET A 61 26.67 -28.51 -17.25
N ASN A 62 26.15 -29.02 -18.37
CA ASN A 62 24.97 -28.46 -19.03
C ASN A 62 23.73 -28.43 -18.09
N GLN A 63 23.49 -29.53 -17.37
CA GLN A 63 22.41 -29.60 -16.38
C GLN A 63 22.60 -28.59 -15.23
N TRP A 64 23.84 -28.35 -14.79
CA TRP A 64 24.14 -27.35 -13.77
C TRP A 64 23.85 -25.95 -14.30
N VAL A 65 24.29 -25.64 -15.54
CA VAL A 65 23.97 -24.34 -16.19
C VAL A 65 22.48 -24.13 -16.32
N ASP A 66 21.73 -25.11 -16.83
CA ASP A 66 20.29 -25.00 -17.02
C ASP A 66 19.55 -24.77 -15.69
N ARG A 67 19.95 -25.50 -14.63
CA ARG A 67 19.41 -25.24 -13.27
C ARG A 67 19.76 -23.85 -12.75
N SER A 68 20.95 -23.35 -13.04
CA SER A 68 21.37 -22.01 -12.64
C SER A 68 20.59 -20.93 -13.38
N ILE A 69 20.38 -21.07 -14.67
CA ILE A 69 19.53 -20.18 -15.46
C ILE A 69 18.10 -20.16 -14.92
N SER A 70 17.50 -21.33 -14.69
CA SER A 70 16.14 -21.43 -14.15
C SER A 70 16.01 -20.72 -12.79
N ARG A 71 17.02 -20.82 -11.91
CA ARG A 71 17.04 -20.10 -10.63
C ARG A 71 17.10 -18.59 -10.84
N ILE A 72 17.94 -18.09 -11.74
CA ILE A 72 18.06 -16.66 -12.03
C ILE A 72 16.75 -16.13 -12.60
N GLU A 73 16.12 -16.87 -13.52
CA GLU A 73 14.81 -16.52 -14.07
C GLU A 73 13.72 -16.45 -13.00
N ALA A 74 13.71 -17.39 -12.04
CA ALA A 74 12.80 -17.37 -10.91
C ALA A 74 13.02 -16.14 -10.02
N TYR A 75 14.28 -15.77 -9.71
CA TYR A 75 14.61 -14.56 -8.97
C TYR A 75 14.21 -13.31 -9.73
N ARG A 76 14.46 -13.23 -11.05
CA ARG A 76 14.03 -12.14 -11.91
C ARG A 76 12.51 -11.96 -11.86
N ALA A 77 11.76 -13.05 -11.98
CA ALA A 77 10.30 -13.02 -11.90
C ALA A 77 9.80 -12.56 -10.53
N LYS A 78 10.44 -13.01 -9.44
CA LYS A 78 10.14 -12.54 -8.08
C LYS A 78 10.40 -11.05 -7.92
N TYR A 79 11.54 -10.58 -8.41
CA TYR A 79 11.91 -9.17 -8.37
C TYR A 79 10.94 -8.30 -9.15
N GLN A 80 10.55 -8.70 -10.37
CA GLN A 80 9.55 -7.99 -11.17
C GLN A 80 8.18 -7.90 -10.49
N ARG A 81 7.73 -8.99 -9.84
CA ARG A 81 6.48 -8.95 -9.06
C ARG A 81 6.57 -7.98 -7.89
N GLY A 82 7.70 -7.97 -7.19
CA GLY A 82 7.97 -7.02 -6.11
C GLY A 82 7.90 -5.57 -6.59
N TYR A 83 8.53 -5.27 -7.70
CA TYR A 83 8.49 -3.94 -8.30
C TYR A 83 7.09 -3.53 -8.74
N THR A 84 6.35 -4.42 -9.40
CA THR A 84 4.95 -4.15 -9.79
C THR A 84 4.06 -3.87 -8.57
N ALA A 85 4.26 -4.62 -7.48
CA ALA A 85 3.52 -4.38 -6.24
C ALA A 85 3.88 -3.02 -5.61
N TYR A 86 5.14 -2.64 -5.66
CA TYR A 86 5.62 -1.33 -5.20
C TYR A 86 5.01 -0.18 -6.03
N GLU A 87 5.06 -0.26 -7.37
CA GLU A 87 4.44 0.75 -8.25
C GLU A 87 2.93 0.89 -7.99
N ALA A 88 2.24 -0.24 -7.84
CA ALA A 88 0.82 -0.25 -7.55
C ALA A 88 0.51 0.36 -6.17
N GLY A 89 1.38 0.12 -5.19
CA GLY A 89 1.33 0.76 -3.87
C GLY A 89 1.49 2.27 -3.96
N ARG A 90 2.53 2.76 -4.64
CA ARG A 90 2.77 4.20 -4.89
C ARG A 90 1.57 4.87 -5.55
N LYS A 91 1.07 4.29 -6.64
CA LYS A 91 -0.11 4.81 -7.35
C LYS A 91 -1.35 4.87 -6.46
N SER A 92 -1.54 3.87 -5.59
CA SER A 92 -2.66 3.86 -4.65
C SER A 92 -2.52 4.95 -3.58
N MET A 93 -1.31 5.17 -3.06
CA MET A 93 -1.03 6.27 -2.12
C MET A 93 -1.23 7.63 -2.76
N GLU A 94 -0.82 7.82 -4.01
CA GLU A 94 -1.01 9.07 -4.76
C GLU A 94 -2.50 9.36 -4.98
N MET A 95 -3.30 8.36 -5.36
CA MET A 95 -4.75 8.54 -5.51
C MET A 95 -5.40 8.90 -4.18
N ALA A 96 -5.04 8.19 -3.10
CA ALA A 96 -5.56 8.47 -1.77
C ALA A 96 -5.17 9.88 -1.27
N LEU A 97 -3.94 10.32 -1.58
CA LEU A 97 -3.50 11.68 -1.25
C LEU A 97 -4.33 12.74 -2.00
N LYS A 98 -4.60 12.54 -3.29
CA LYS A 98 -5.45 13.45 -4.09
C LYS A 98 -6.87 13.53 -3.51
N GLU A 99 -7.47 12.41 -3.12
CA GLU A 99 -8.79 12.40 -2.48
C GLU A 99 -8.77 13.10 -1.10
N ALA A 100 -7.71 12.87 -0.32
CA ALA A 100 -7.55 13.49 0.99
C ALA A 100 -7.35 15.00 0.90
N GLU A 101 -6.67 15.50 -0.13
CA GLU A 101 -6.45 16.93 -0.38
C GLU A 101 -7.73 17.69 -0.77
N LEU A 102 -8.79 16.98 -1.17
CA LEU A 102 -10.11 17.58 -1.41
C LEU A 102 -10.89 17.85 -0.12
N LEU A 103 -10.48 17.25 1.00
CA LEU A 103 -11.17 17.47 2.27
C LEU A 103 -10.76 18.82 2.86
N SER A 104 -11.75 19.66 3.15
CA SER A 104 -11.49 20.97 3.76
C SER A 104 -10.90 20.81 5.16
N PRO A 105 -9.83 21.54 5.50
CA PRO A 105 -9.32 21.60 6.86
C PRO A 105 -10.32 22.30 7.81
N ASP A 106 -11.11 23.25 7.29
CA ASP A 106 -12.11 23.98 8.03
C ASP A 106 -13.48 23.26 7.95
N LEU A 107 -14.15 23.12 9.10
CA LEU A 107 -15.47 22.48 9.17
C LEU A 107 -16.56 23.35 8.61
N ILE A 108 -16.44 24.67 8.78
CA ILE A 108 -17.42 25.66 8.37
C ILE A 108 -16.70 26.86 7.75
N ASP A 109 -17.41 27.57 6.89
CA ASP A 109 -16.94 28.83 6.34
C ASP A 109 -17.03 29.98 7.38
N LYS A 110 -16.26 31.05 7.14
CA LYS A 110 -16.18 32.20 8.04
C LYS A 110 -17.51 32.90 8.27
N LYS A 111 -18.40 32.89 7.26
CA LYS A 111 -19.71 33.53 7.35
C LYS A 111 -20.61 32.73 8.32
N THR A 112 -20.65 31.43 8.18
CA THR A 112 -21.35 30.54 9.10
C THR A 112 -20.78 30.63 10.52
N ALA A 113 -19.45 30.66 10.66
CA ALA A 113 -18.81 30.82 11.96
C ALA A 113 -19.20 32.13 12.68
N ALA A 114 -19.34 33.23 11.94
CA ALA A 114 -19.73 34.53 12.49
C ALA A 114 -21.14 34.53 13.07
N MET A 115 -22.01 33.63 12.62
CA MET A 115 -23.40 33.53 13.16
C MET A 115 -23.45 32.94 14.58
N ARG A 116 -22.32 32.47 15.14
CA ARG A 116 -22.27 31.80 16.45
C ARG A 116 -22.79 32.68 17.58
N ASP A 117 -22.50 33.96 17.52
CA ASP A 117 -22.89 34.94 18.56
C ASP A 117 -24.25 35.56 18.35
N ASP A 118 -24.94 35.21 17.26
CA ASP A 118 -26.26 35.70 16.97
C ASP A 118 -27.29 35.10 17.94
N TRP A 119 -28.10 35.95 18.54
CA TRP A 119 -29.15 35.51 19.46
C TRP A 119 -30.20 34.63 18.77
N VAL A 120 -30.61 35.02 17.55
CA VAL A 120 -31.58 34.30 16.75
C VAL A 120 -31.15 34.29 15.30
N VAL A 121 -31.14 33.10 14.70
CA VAL A 121 -30.89 32.87 13.28
C VAL A 121 -32.11 32.24 12.66
N ALA A 122 -32.56 32.77 11.53
CA ALA A 122 -33.62 32.19 10.71
C ALA A 122 -32.98 31.26 9.67
N VAL A 123 -33.25 29.96 9.73
CA VAL A 123 -32.72 28.95 8.83
C VAL A 123 -33.81 28.14 8.17
N PRO A 124 -33.63 27.63 6.95
CA PRO A 124 -34.58 26.68 6.35
C PRO A 124 -34.81 25.47 7.26
N SER A 125 -36.00 24.92 7.26
CA SER A 125 -36.39 23.82 8.16
C SER A 125 -35.61 22.51 7.90
N ASP A 126 -35.03 22.35 6.71
CA ASP A 126 -34.19 21.22 6.28
C ASP A 126 -32.73 21.32 6.72
N GLN A 127 -32.32 22.49 7.22
CA GLN A 127 -30.95 22.69 7.71
C GLN A 127 -30.72 22.05 9.09
N PRO A 128 -29.48 21.65 9.43
CA PRO A 128 -29.16 21.07 10.74
C PRO A 128 -29.36 22.07 11.88
N GLY A 129 -29.68 21.56 13.06
CA GLY A 129 -29.86 22.32 14.29
C GLY A 129 -31.30 22.26 14.81
N GLY A 130 -31.45 22.34 16.12
CA GLY A 130 -32.73 22.42 16.80
C GLY A 130 -33.36 23.81 16.62
N GLY A 131 -34.65 23.99 16.95
CA GLY A 131 -35.30 25.26 16.94
C GLY A 131 -36.80 25.16 16.73
N ILE A 132 -37.50 26.31 16.61
CA ILE A 132 -38.94 26.41 16.44
C ILE A 132 -39.27 26.59 14.95
N ASN A 133 -39.99 25.63 14.37
CA ASN A 133 -40.48 25.73 13.01
C ASN A 133 -41.69 26.68 12.95
N VAL A 134 -41.68 27.54 11.95
CA VAL A 134 -42.80 28.43 11.67
C VAL A 134 -43.42 28.07 10.31
N SER A 135 -44.54 27.40 10.38
CA SER A 135 -45.39 27.11 9.21
C SER A 135 -46.28 28.31 8.91
N PRO A 136 -46.44 28.76 7.64
CA PRO A 136 -46.17 28.06 6.38
C PRO A 136 -44.86 28.45 5.68
N ILE A 137 -43.98 29.26 6.27
CA ILE A 137 -42.79 29.82 5.60
C ILE A 137 -41.60 28.86 5.57
N ASN A 138 -41.76 27.63 6.02
CA ASN A 138 -40.71 26.60 6.06
C ASN A 138 -39.39 27.10 6.65
N THR A 139 -39.48 27.97 7.64
CA THR A 139 -38.35 28.60 8.32
C THR A 139 -38.35 28.19 9.79
N ARG A 140 -37.18 27.91 10.30
CA ARG A 140 -36.95 27.60 11.71
C ARG A 140 -36.07 28.68 12.34
N PHE A 141 -36.47 29.12 13.53
CA PHE A 141 -35.68 30.03 14.34
C PHE A 141 -34.90 29.25 15.39
N THR A 142 -33.62 29.51 15.49
CA THR A 142 -32.69 28.87 16.42
C THR A 142 -31.66 29.89 16.89
N THR A 143 -30.86 29.55 17.92
CA THR A 143 -29.72 30.38 18.29
C THR A 143 -28.53 30.13 17.35
N GLY A 144 -27.73 31.15 17.10
CA GLY A 144 -26.51 31.01 16.27
C GLY A 144 -25.59 29.91 16.78
N ALA A 145 -25.39 29.84 18.11
CA ALA A 145 -24.58 28.78 18.72
C ALA A 145 -25.11 27.36 18.43
N ALA A 146 -26.44 27.16 18.51
CA ALA A 146 -27.03 25.84 18.22
C ALA A 146 -26.97 25.51 16.74
N TYR A 147 -27.19 26.47 15.85
CA TYR A 147 -27.08 26.29 14.41
C TYR A 147 -25.64 25.94 14.00
N VAL A 148 -24.69 26.80 14.38
CA VAL A 148 -23.26 26.59 14.03
C VAL A 148 -22.75 25.28 14.60
N GLY A 149 -23.08 24.95 15.86
CA GLY A 149 -22.69 23.67 16.46
C GLY A 149 -23.23 22.45 15.72
N ALA A 150 -24.47 22.52 15.22
CA ALA A 150 -25.07 21.44 14.43
C ALA A 150 -24.42 21.30 13.04
N VAL A 151 -24.12 22.42 12.37
CA VAL A 151 -23.42 22.43 11.07
C VAL A 151 -21.99 21.89 11.23
N GLU A 152 -21.27 22.31 12.27
CA GLU A 152 -19.94 21.76 12.59
C GLU A 152 -19.98 20.25 12.86
N ALA A 153 -20.95 19.78 13.64
CA ALA A 153 -21.09 18.36 13.93
C ALA A 153 -21.37 17.54 12.68
N GLN A 154 -22.26 18.02 11.81
CA GLN A 154 -22.56 17.37 10.53
C GLN A 154 -21.36 17.36 9.58
N ALA A 155 -20.69 18.51 9.41
CA ALA A 155 -19.49 18.61 8.56
C ALA A 155 -18.38 17.70 9.08
N ASN A 156 -18.20 17.64 10.41
CA ASN A 156 -17.23 16.75 11.01
C ASN A 156 -17.57 15.28 10.78
N ALA A 157 -18.83 14.87 10.93
CA ALA A 157 -19.23 13.48 10.67
C ALA A 157 -18.96 13.09 9.21
N GLN A 158 -19.27 13.97 8.25
CA GLN A 158 -18.98 13.75 6.84
C GLN A 158 -17.46 13.64 6.57
N ARG A 159 -16.67 14.52 7.18
CA ARG A 159 -15.20 14.49 7.06
C ARG A 159 -14.62 13.22 7.69
N GLU A 160 -15.10 12.79 8.85
CA GLU A 160 -14.69 11.55 9.50
C GLU A 160 -15.01 10.31 8.65
N ASP A 161 -16.20 10.24 8.07
CA ASP A 161 -16.58 9.14 7.19
C ASP A 161 -15.75 9.11 5.90
N ALA A 162 -15.48 10.26 5.30
CA ALA A 162 -14.60 10.35 4.14
C ALA A 162 -13.17 9.93 4.49
N SER A 163 -12.64 10.42 5.61
CA SER A 163 -11.30 10.06 6.11
C SER A 163 -11.17 8.56 6.35
N ARG A 164 -12.17 7.95 6.99
CA ARG A 164 -12.21 6.50 7.21
C ARG A 164 -12.18 5.73 5.89
N ARG A 165 -13.03 6.10 4.91
CA ARG A 165 -13.06 5.43 3.60
C ARG A 165 -11.72 5.49 2.87
N ILE A 166 -11.03 6.64 2.90
CA ILE A 166 -9.70 6.79 2.29
C ILE A 166 -8.69 5.88 2.99
N LEU A 167 -8.64 5.87 4.32
CA LEU A 167 -7.74 5.02 5.09
C LEU A 167 -8.01 3.54 4.87
N ASP A 168 -9.28 3.11 4.82
CA ASP A 168 -9.67 1.73 4.56
C ASP A 168 -9.30 1.29 3.14
N MET A 169 -9.45 2.16 2.15
CA MET A 169 -9.00 1.91 0.79
C MET A 169 -7.48 1.67 0.73
N VAL A 170 -6.68 2.52 1.37
CA VAL A 170 -5.22 2.35 1.43
C VAL A 170 -4.84 1.04 2.11
N ASN A 171 -5.42 0.76 3.27
CA ASN A 171 -5.16 -0.46 4.04
C ASN A 171 -5.54 -1.72 3.25
N GLY A 172 -6.70 -1.73 2.59
CA GLY A 172 -7.17 -2.84 1.78
C GLY A 172 -6.24 -3.14 0.60
N LYS A 173 -5.81 -2.10 -0.12
CA LYS A 173 -4.86 -2.24 -1.24
C LYS A 173 -3.48 -2.70 -0.76
N THR A 174 -2.97 -2.14 0.34
CA THR A 174 -1.66 -2.53 0.90
C THR A 174 -1.63 -4.01 1.30
N LYS A 175 -2.68 -4.50 1.96
CA LYS A 175 -2.82 -5.93 2.28
C LYS A 175 -2.84 -6.81 1.02
N GLY A 176 -3.54 -6.39 -0.03
CA GLY A 176 -3.58 -7.11 -1.30
C GLY A 176 -2.23 -7.15 -2.02
N TYR A 177 -1.37 -6.16 -1.84
CA TYR A 177 -0.02 -6.17 -2.43
C TYR A 177 0.95 -7.02 -1.61
N SER A 178 0.90 -6.98 -0.28
CA SER A 178 1.76 -7.81 0.57
C SER A 178 1.51 -9.31 0.33
N SER A 179 0.25 -9.74 0.23
CA SER A 179 -0.08 -11.13 -0.05
C SER A 179 0.45 -11.65 -1.41
N ARG A 180 0.63 -10.76 -2.38
CA ARG A 180 1.25 -11.12 -3.68
C ARG A 180 2.77 -11.27 -3.59
N LEU A 181 3.42 -10.59 -2.64
CA LEU A 181 4.86 -10.71 -2.41
C LEU A 181 5.21 -12.01 -1.69
N ASP A 182 4.32 -12.49 -0.83
CA ASP A 182 4.52 -13.69 -0.02
C ASP A 182 4.23 -15.00 -0.80
N SER A 183 3.74 -14.91 -2.04
CA SER A 183 3.51 -16.11 -2.85
C SER A 183 4.83 -16.81 -3.16
N PRO A 184 5.01 -18.08 -2.77
CA PRO A 184 6.24 -18.82 -3.04
C PRO A 184 6.47 -18.90 -4.55
N VAL A 185 7.73 -18.65 -4.94
CA VAL A 185 8.18 -18.95 -6.30
C VAL A 185 8.53 -20.42 -6.30
N ASP A 186 7.67 -21.23 -6.91
CA ASP A 186 8.01 -22.62 -7.16
C ASP A 186 9.23 -22.66 -8.10
N ALA A 187 10.40 -22.95 -7.57
CA ALA A 187 11.65 -23.03 -8.34
C ALA A 187 11.58 -24.13 -9.42
N ASN A 188 10.62 -25.03 -9.32
CA ASN A 188 10.39 -26.13 -10.27
C ASN A 188 9.30 -25.82 -11.31
N ASN A 189 8.56 -24.69 -11.18
CA ASN A 189 7.56 -24.28 -12.18
C ASN A 189 7.48 -22.76 -12.29
N PRO A 190 8.38 -22.10 -13.06
CA PRO A 190 8.46 -20.64 -13.15
C PRO A 190 7.28 -19.98 -13.90
N VAL A 191 6.35 -20.72 -14.51
CA VAL A 191 5.36 -20.17 -15.46
C VAL A 191 3.91 -20.30 -14.98
N SER A 192 3.61 -20.97 -13.86
CA SER A 192 2.23 -21.16 -13.41
C SER A 192 1.72 -20.04 -12.51
N GLY A 193 1.45 -18.88 -13.11
CA GLY A 193 0.69 -17.78 -12.50
C GLY A 193 -0.81 -17.93 -12.73
N THR A 194 -1.39 -19.11 -12.46
CA THR A 194 -2.84 -19.30 -12.50
C THR A 194 -3.34 -19.57 -11.08
N GLN A 195 -4.28 -18.74 -10.63
CA GLN A 195 -5.01 -18.91 -9.38
C GLN A 195 -5.50 -20.35 -9.22
N THR A 196 -5.16 -20.97 -8.11
CA THR A 196 -5.91 -22.09 -7.60
C THR A 196 -6.26 -21.81 -6.14
N THR A 197 -7.52 -21.53 -5.92
CA THR A 197 -8.19 -21.60 -4.63
C THR A 197 -8.18 -23.05 -4.15
N GLY A 198 -7.78 -23.27 -2.91
CA GLY A 198 -8.30 -24.38 -2.14
C GLY A 198 -7.32 -25.41 -1.62
N SER A 199 -7.45 -25.52 -0.34
CA SER A 199 -7.31 -26.74 0.49
C SER A 199 -5.95 -27.05 1.08
N SER A 200 -5.95 -26.88 2.38
CA SER A 200 -4.97 -27.36 3.35
C SER A 200 -4.80 -28.88 3.26
N THR A 201 -3.57 -29.33 3.18
CA THR A 201 -3.10 -30.53 3.88
C THR A 201 -1.59 -30.43 4.07
N ASP A 202 -1.20 -30.42 5.31
CA ASP A 202 0.17 -30.54 5.79
C ASP A 202 0.71 -31.94 5.47
N PRO A 203 1.96 -32.05 5.00
CA PRO A 203 2.81 -33.06 5.59
C PRO A 203 4.23 -32.55 5.87
N SER A 204 4.60 -32.82 7.10
CA SER A 204 5.90 -32.85 7.74
C SER A 204 7.08 -33.28 6.88
N ASN A 205 8.20 -32.56 7.13
CA ASN A 205 9.54 -33.08 7.24
C ASN A 205 10.33 -33.46 5.97
N GLY A 206 11.39 -32.71 5.70
CA GLY A 206 12.44 -33.03 4.73
C GLY A 206 13.60 -32.07 4.88
N SER A 207 14.53 -32.41 5.76
CA SER A 207 15.88 -31.81 5.86
C SER A 207 16.55 -31.85 4.49
N GLY A 208 16.85 -30.70 3.90
CA GLY A 208 17.60 -30.57 2.66
C GLY A 208 18.70 -29.54 2.85
N ASP A 209 19.92 -30.02 2.81
CA ASP A 209 21.18 -29.30 2.93
C ASP A 209 21.20 -28.05 2.02
N ASP A 210 21.37 -26.89 2.61
CA ASP A 210 21.60 -25.63 1.94
C ASP A 210 23.09 -25.53 1.56
N PRO A 211 23.46 -25.57 0.27
CA PRO A 211 24.87 -25.60 -0.13
C PRO A 211 25.62 -24.27 0.05
N TRP A 212 24.92 -23.21 0.52
CA TRP A 212 25.50 -21.87 0.64
C TRP A 212 25.62 -21.37 2.09
N GLY A 213 25.27 -22.16 3.11
CA GLY A 213 25.58 -21.87 4.52
C GLY A 213 25.13 -20.51 5.05
N TYR A 214 24.02 -19.96 4.55
CA TYR A 214 23.46 -18.72 5.07
C TYR A 214 22.53 -19.03 6.23
N SER A 215 23.08 -19.05 7.44
CA SER A 215 22.31 -19.05 8.69
C SER A 215 21.97 -17.61 9.06
N PRO A 216 20.71 -17.24 9.21
CA PRO A 216 20.31 -15.89 9.66
C PRO A 216 20.38 -15.70 11.18
N ASP A 217 21.07 -16.56 11.91
CA ASP A 217 21.29 -16.45 13.35
C ASP A 217 22.73 -16.00 13.65
N ASN A 218 22.96 -14.69 13.60
CA ASN A 218 24.02 -14.07 14.38
C ASN A 218 23.47 -12.85 15.08
N GLY A 219 23.13 -13.12 16.33
CA GLY A 219 22.62 -12.22 17.32
C GLY A 219 23.46 -10.95 17.49
N PHE A 220 22.79 -9.84 17.50
CA PHE A 220 23.28 -8.66 18.18
C PHE A 220 23.16 -8.87 19.69
N GLY A 221 24.26 -9.30 20.30
CA GLY A 221 24.44 -9.36 21.73
C GLY A 221 24.31 -7.95 22.33
N ARG A 222 23.33 -7.77 23.21
CA ARG A 222 23.30 -6.70 24.18
C ARG A 222 24.48 -6.89 25.14
N GLY A 223 25.49 -6.05 25.07
CA GLY A 223 26.44 -5.79 26.14
C GLY A 223 25.86 -4.78 27.11
N GLY A 224 25.49 -5.22 28.31
CA GLY A 224 25.28 -4.36 29.45
C GLY A 224 26.51 -4.39 30.34
N ALA A 225 26.94 -3.24 30.78
CA ALA A 225 27.54 -2.90 32.07
C ALA A 225 27.64 -1.38 32.14
#